data_679d207dbd4ea0cd19e7dab5765ea9af
#
_entry.id   679d207dbd4ea0cd19e7dab5765ea9af
#
_cell.length_a   1.000
_cell.length_b   1.000
_cell.length_c   1.000
_cell.angle_alpha   90.00
_cell.angle_beta   90.00
_cell.angle_gamma   90.00
#
_symmetry.space_group_name_H-M   'P 1'
#
loop_
_entity.id
_entity.type
_entity.pdbx_description
1 polymer ?
#
loop_
_entity_poly.entity_id
_entity_poly.type
_entity_poly.pdbx_seq_one_letter_code
_entity_poly.pdbx_strand_id
1 'polypeptide(L)'
;MTNIKQTIREICFNSHLLKKIYCKISFIKGKVECRKSLVEPILKYKKSVEKPVFLIFTPEHANLGDHAIAFSEQIMLGEISVDYFEITGKKLYILDYFGYLNILNGFLILINGGGNLGMLWPDIEKMNRRIIESNPDSTIFILPNSIYYEKSKQGIEELEKSKIIYNSHKSLYLYAREKLSYDFMKSIYENVKLVPDMVLNLNEVKEDYIKRSGCLICLRSDIEKTLSIEEEKEVLHYINKVFGANFKYSDTVLEHDISTKERKTELDKKFDEFRSAQLIVTDRLHGMIFAAITGTNCIVLDSRSPKLKGCFQWISDLGYIRFIDDLSAFETECRILLSNKKNKFDNSKFTKYFDSLKKDILQEFKD
;
A
#
# COMPACT_ATOMS: atom_id res chain seq x y z
N MET A 1 27.61 -33.78 4.72
CA MET A 1 27.85 -32.42 5.22
C MET A 1 26.67 -31.83 6.02
N THR A 2 25.44 -32.30 5.86
CA THR A 2 24.25 -31.87 6.58
C THR A 2 24.28 -32.24 8.09
N ASN A 3 24.76 -33.40 8.45
CA ASN A 3 24.79 -33.87 9.85
C ASN A 3 25.73 -33.08 10.78
N ILE A 4 26.87 -32.64 10.31
CA ILE A 4 27.86 -31.91 11.14
C ILE A 4 27.34 -30.52 11.51
N LYS A 5 26.63 -29.82 10.60
CA LYS A 5 26.02 -28.52 10.88
C LYS A 5 24.89 -28.61 11.90
N GLN A 6 24.15 -29.70 11.90
CA GLN A 6 23.05 -29.95 12.83
C GLN A 6 23.60 -30.29 14.23
N THR A 7 24.63 -31.13 14.32
CA THR A 7 25.30 -31.46 15.57
C THR A 7 25.99 -30.24 16.21
N ILE A 8 26.68 -29.42 15.42
CA ILE A 8 27.27 -28.16 15.92
C ILE A 8 26.19 -27.21 16.44
N ARG A 9 25.02 -27.13 15.79
CA ARG A 9 23.88 -26.33 16.22
C ARG A 9 23.34 -26.80 17.57
N GLU A 10 23.18 -28.10 17.79
CA GLU A 10 22.72 -28.71 19.03
C GLU A 10 23.71 -28.51 20.19
N ILE A 11 25.02 -28.66 19.94
CA ILE A 11 26.07 -28.39 20.94
C ILE A 11 26.11 -26.90 21.31
N CYS A 12 25.93 -25.99 20.35
CA CYS A 12 25.89 -24.56 20.61
C CYS A 12 24.62 -24.13 21.43
N PHE A 13 23.50 -24.84 21.29
CA PHE A 13 22.31 -24.57 22.06
C PHE A 13 22.36 -24.96 23.52
N ASN A 14 23.20 -25.96 23.88
CA ASN A 14 23.35 -26.45 25.24
C ASN A 14 24.38 -25.70 26.09
N SER A 15 25.22 -24.83 25.47
CA SER A 15 26.18 -24.00 26.20
C SER A 15 25.87 -22.53 26.00
N HIS A 16 25.57 -21.80 27.08
CA HIS A 16 25.27 -20.37 27.05
C HIS A 16 26.39 -19.53 26.39
N LEU A 17 27.66 -19.92 26.61
CA LEU A 17 28.82 -19.25 26.03
C LEU A 17 28.91 -19.48 24.51
N LEU A 18 28.76 -20.75 24.08
CA LEU A 18 28.79 -21.10 22.65
C LEU A 18 27.63 -20.48 21.89
N LYS A 19 26.44 -20.38 22.52
CA LYS A 19 25.30 -19.66 21.95
C LYS A 19 25.58 -18.17 21.73
N LYS A 20 26.19 -17.49 22.70
CA LYS A 20 26.61 -16.08 22.56
C LYS A 20 27.67 -15.91 21.45
N ILE A 21 28.67 -16.80 21.36
CA ILE A 21 29.67 -16.74 20.31
C ILE A 21 29.03 -16.96 18.93
N TYR A 22 28.16 -17.97 18.80
CA TYR A 22 27.44 -18.24 17.55
C TYR A 22 26.57 -17.04 17.11
N CYS A 23 25.79 -16.45 18.03
CA CYS A 23 24.99 -15.25 17.75
C CYS A 23 25.87 -14.08 17.30
N LYS A 24 27.02 -13.86 17.95
CA LYS A 24 27.96 -12.79 17.58
C LYS A 24 28.58 -13.00 16.20
N ILE A 25 28.98 -14.23 15.87
CA ILE A 25 29.50 -14.56 14.53
C ILE A 25 28.44 -14.44 13.47
N SER A 26 27.21 -14.90 13.76
CA SER A 26 26.08 -14.79 12.85
C SER A 26 25.72 -13.30 12.58
N PHE A 27 25.73 -12.46 13.62
CA PHE A 27 25.52 -11.02 13.48
C PHE A 27 26.58 -10.36 12.60
N ILE A 28 27.88 -10.68 12.84
CA ILE A 28 28.98 -10.12 12.04
C ILE A 28 28.85 -10.53 10.56
N LYS A 29 28.57 -11.81 10.30
CA LYS A 29 28.33 -12.29 8.92
C LYS A 29 27.15 -11.59 8.27
N GLY A 30 26.03 -11.48 8.98
CA GLY A 30 24.85 -10.76 8.50
C GLY A 30 25.12 -9.27 8.21
N LYS A 31 25.93 -8.62 9.07
CA LYS A 31 26.32 -7.21 8.86
C LYS A 31 27.19 -7.03 7.62
N VAL A 32 28.13 -7.96 7.36
CA VAL A 32 28.95 -7.93 6.13
C VAL A 32 28.08 -8.16 4.89
N GLU A 33 27.15 -9.10 4.96
CA GLU A 33 26.19 -9.36 3.87
C GLU A 33 25.31 -8.15 3.60
N CYS A 34 24.72 -7.55 4.63
CA CYS A 34 23.94 -6.32 4.53
C CYS A 34 24.75 -5.19 3.88
N ARG A 35 26.03 -5.03 4.30
CA ARG A 35 26.91 -4.02 3.70
C ARG A 35 27.07 -4.22 2.22
N LYS A 36 27.37 -5.45 1.76
CA LYS A 36 27.58 -5.76 0.34
C LYS A 36 26.30 -5.67 -0.49
N SER A 37 25.20 -6.22 0.04
CA SER A 37 23.97 -6.37 -0.73
C SER A 37 23.05 -5.14 -0.70
N LEU A 38 23.16 -4.28 0.33
CA LEU A 38 22.30 -3.11 0.49
C LEU A 38 23.08 -1.79 0.56
N VAL A 39 24.07 -1.71 1.47
CA VAL A 39 24.78 -0.45 1.72
C VAL A 39 25.61 0.00 0.53
N GLU A 40 26.42 -0.91 -0.04
CA GLU A 40 27.29 -0.59 -1.19
C GLU A 40 26.48 -0.19 -2.45
N PRO A 41 25.39 -0.87 -2.82
CA PRO A 41 24.49 -0.40 -3.89
C PRO A 41 23.92 1.00 -3.65
N ILE A 42 23.46 1.32 -2.43
CA ILE A 42 22.98 2.65 -2.06
C ILE A 42 24.10 3.69 -2.22
N LEU A 43 25.29 3.41 -1.70
CA LEU A 43 26.45 4.32 -1.83
C LEU A 43 26.89 4.51 -3.29
N LYS A 44 26.79 3.46 -4.11
CA LYS A 44 27.05 3.55 -5.53
C LYS A 44 26.03 4.46 -6.23
N TYR A 45 24.74 4.28 -5.95
CA TYR A 45 23.68 5.12 -6.49
C TYR A 45 23.87 6.58 -6.10
N LYS A 46 24.15 6.88 -4.81
CA LYS A 46 24.44 8.23 -4.32
C LYS A 46 25.58 8.94 -5.04
N LYS A 47 26.54 8.19 -5.60
CA LYS A 47 27.66 8.74 -6.37
C LYS A 47 27.37 8.85 -7.87
N SER A 48 26.36 8.15 -8.37
CA SER A 48 26.03 8.11 -9.79
C SER A 48 25.02 9.15 -10.23
N VAL A 49 24.33 9.80 -9.28
CA VAL A 49 23.33 10.84 -9.54
C VAL A 49 23.64 12.09 -8.72
N GLU A 50 23.30 13.25 -9.25
CA GLU A 50 23.54 14.54 -8.60
C GLU A 50 22.65 14.72 -7.37
N LYS A 51 21.36 14.40 -7.51
CA LYS A 51 20.34 14.51 -6.45
C LYS A 51 19.68 13.16 -6.20
N PRO A 52 20.22 12.35 -5.29
CA PRO A 52 19.65 11.04 -4.95
C PRO A 52 18.27 11.13 -4.32
N VAL A 53 17.33 10.34 -4.85
CA VAL A 53 15.98 10.17 -4.32
C VAL A 53 15.77 8.71 -3.93
N PHE A 54 15.16 8.49 -2.78
CA PHE A 54 14.88 7.15 -2.27
C PHE A 54 13.37 6.94 -2.14
N LEU A 55 12.83 6.00 -2.92
CA LEU A 55 11.48 5.48 -2.73
C LEU A 55 11.57 4.27 -1.80
N ILE A 56 11.07 4.42 -0.58
CA ILE A 56 11.28 3.43 0.47
C ILE A 56 9.98 2.84 0.98
N PHE A 57 10.11 1.71 1.68
CA PHE A 57 9.00 0.96 2.25
C PHE A 57 8.06 0.33 1.21
N THR A 58 8.53 0.15 -0.03
CA THR A 58 7.74 -0.51 -1.07
C THR A 58 7.51 -1.99 -0.72
N PRO A 59 6.36 -2.58 -1.13
CA PRO A 59 5.99 -3.93 -0.73
C PRO A 59 6.81 -5.03 -1.43
N GLU A 60 7.02 -6.12 -0.69
CA GLU A 60 7.48 -7.44 -1.15
C GLU A 60 6.61 -8.55 -0.53
N HIS A 61 5.34 -8.28 -0.28
CA HIS A 61 4.36 -9.21 0.26
C HIS A 61 3.23 -9.45 -0.74
N ALA A 62 2.29 -10.30 -0.41
CA ALA A 62 1.26 -10.78 -1.32
C ALA A 62 0.17 -9.76 -1.70
N ASN A 63 0.08 -8.58 -1.05
CA ASN A 63 -1.01 -7.61 -1.26
C ASN A 63 -0.79 -6.76 -2.52
N LEU A 64 -1.52 -7.06 -3.60
CA LEU A 64 -1.46 -6.33 -4.87
C LEU A 64 -1.93 -4.87 -4.76
N GLY A 65 -2.76 -4.54 -3.77
CA GLY A 65 -3.16 -3.16 -3.53
C GLY A 65 -1.96 -2.28 -3.20
N ASP A 66 -1.12 -2.71 -2.28
CA ASP A 66 0.10 -1.97 -1.90
C ASP A 66 1.12 -1.95 -3.06
N HIS A 67 1.20 -3.03 -3.84
CA HIS A 67 2.02 -3.04 -5.06
C HIS A 67 1.51 -2.07 -6.12
N ALA A 68 0.20 -1.89 -6.26
CA ALA A 68 -0.38 -0.92 -7.19
C ALA A 68 -0.10 0.53 -6.77
N ILE A 69 -0.09 0.81 -5.45
CA ILE A 69 0.34 2.10 -4.91
C ILE A 69 1.78 2.37 -5.33
N ALA A 70 2.71 1.46 -4.99
CA ALA A 70 4.13 1.61 -5.34
C ALA A 70 4.34 1.73 -6.87
N PHE A 71 3.60 0.97 -7.67
CA PHE A 71 3.66 1.06 -9.13
C PHE A 71 3.20 2.43 -9.66
N SER A 72 2.11 2.97 -9.11
CA SER A 72 1.62 4.30 -9.46
C SER A 72 2.61 5.41 -9.05
N GLU A 73 3.25 5.28 -7.90
CA GLU A 73 4.31 6.19 -7.45
C GLU A 73 5.51 6.18 -8.41
N GLN A 74 5.92 5.00 -8.86
CA GLN A 74 6.99 4.83 -9.84
C GLN A 74 6.64 5.48 -11.19
N ILE A 75 5.40 5.32 -11.66
CA ILE A 75 4.91 6.00 -12.88
C ILE A 75 4.96 7.51 -12.68
N MET A 76 4.46 8.02 -11.57
CA MET A 76 4.45 9.45 -11.27
C MET A 76 5.87 10.04 -11.24
N LEU A 77 6.84 9.34 -10.64
CA LEU A 77 8.25 9.78 -10.63
C LEU A 77 8.85 9.78 -12.04
N GLY A 78 8.52 8.77 -12.86
CA GLY A 78 8.91 8.72 -14.27
C GLY A 78 8.34 9.89 -15.09
N GLU A 79 7.09 10.28 -14.88
CA GLU A 79 6.44 11.42 -15.55
C GLU A 79 7.15 12.76 -15.27
N ILE A 80 7.74 12.92 -14.10
CA ILE A 80 8.50 14.11 -13.72
C ILE A 80 10.01 13.96 -13.88
N SER A 81 10.46 12.87 -14.51
CA SER A 81 11.87 12.56 -14.78
C SER A 81 12.76 12.57 -13.53
N VAL A 82 12.24 12.07 -12.42
CA VAL A 82 12.97 11.88 -11.16
C VAL A 82 13.43 10.43 -11.06
N ASP A 83 14.74 10.21 -11.17
CA ASP A 83 15.35 8.92 -10.90
C ASP A 83 15.34 8.63 -9.38
N TYR A 84 15.12 7.38 -9.02
CA TYR A 84 15.06 6.97 -7.60
C TYR A 84 15.71 5.61 -7.36
N PHE A 85 16.11 5.39 -6.12
CA PHE A 85 16.55 4.07 -5.64
C PHE A 85 15.44 3.46 -4.77
N GLU A 86 14.96 2.28 -5.16
CA GLU A 86 13.90 1.59 -4.43
C GLU A 86 14.45 0.72 -3.29
N ILE A 87 13.94 0.96 -2.07
CA ILE A 87 14.25 0.16 -0.89
C ILE A 87 12.96 -0.41 -0.32
N THR A 88 12.82 -1.73 -0.41
CA THR A 88 11.63 -2.42 0.08
C THR A 88 11.56 -2.46 1.61
N GLY A 89 10.36 -2.72 2.16
CA GLY A 89 10.17 -2.82 3.61
C GLY A 89 11.10 -3.86 4.24
N LYS A 90 11.26 -5.05 3.63
CA LYS A 90 12.19 -6.08 4.12
C LYS A 90 13.64 -5.57 4.21
N LYS A 91 14.09 -4.83 3.20
CA LYS A 91 15.45 -4.25 3.17
C LYS A 91 15.63 -3.16 4.22
N LEU A 92 14.59 -2.33 4.48
CA LEU A 92 14.63 -1.31 5.54
C LEU A 92 14.78 -1.93 6.92
N TYR A 93 14.05 -3.00 7.24
CA TYR A 93 14.21 -3.72 8.50
C TYR A 93 15.62 -4.32 8.65
N ILE A 94 16.25 -4.77 7.56
CA ILE A 94 17.64 -5.24 7.58
C ILE A 94 18.62 -4.10 7.82
N LEU A 95 18.44 -2.95 7.15
CA LEU A 95 19.27 -1.75 7.36
C LEU A 95 19.16 -1.26 8.81
N ASP A 96 17.94 -1.23 9.35
CA ASP A 96 17.68 -0.85 10.73
C ASP A 96 18.36 -1.80 11.74
N TYR A 97 18.17 -3.09 11.56
CA TYR A 97 18.76 -4.12 12.44
C TYR A 97 20.28 -4.01 12.53
N PHE A 98 20.96 -3.62 11.44
CA PHE A 98 22.42 -3.46 11.42
C PHE A 98 22.88 -2.01 11.64
N GLY A 99 21.97 -1.06 11.93
CA GLY A 99 22.29 0.33 12.26
C GLY A 99 22.69 1.19 11.07
N TYR A 100 22.09 0.97 9.89
CA TYR A 100 22.39 1.70 8.66
C TYR A 100 21.25 2.60 8.16
N LEU A 101 20.18 2.86 8.95
CA LEU A 101 19.08 3.71 8.48
C LEU A 101 19.53 5.14 8.12
N ASN A 102 20.51 5.69 8.82
CA ASN A 102 21.06 7.02 8.57
C ASN A 102 21.84 7.14 7.25
N ILE A 103 21.98 6.06 6.49
CA ILE A 103 22.60 6.12 5.16
C ILE A 103 21.81 7.01 4.18
N LEU A 104 20.53 7.28 4.47
CA LEU A 104 19.65 8.11 3.66
C LEU A 104 19.68 9.59 4.09
N ASN A 105 20.38 9.93 5.18
CA ASN A 105 20.38 11.30 5.71
C ASN A 105 20.93 12.32 4.71
N GLY A 106 20.26 13.46 4.63
CA GLY A 106 20.59 14.57 3.73
C GLY A 106 20.04 14.39 2.30
N PHE A 107 19.13 13.45 2.06
CA PHE A 107 18.54 13.21 0.74
C PHE A 107 17.02 13.27 0.76
N LEU A 108 16.42 13.30 -0.42
CA LEU A 108 14.97 13.23 -0.59
C LEU A 108 14.48 11.78 -0.38
N ILE A 109 13.60 11.60 0.60
CA ILE A 109 13.02 10.31 0.97
C ILE A 109 11.52 10.34 0.74
N LEU A 110 11.02 9.42 -0.07
CA LEU A 110 9.61 9.20 -0.34
C LEU A 110 9.19 7.89 0.32
N ILE A 111 8.38 7.95 1.37
CA ILE A 111 7.83 6.77 2.04
C ILE A 111 6.56 6.36 1.33
N ASN A 112 6.50 5.11 0.84
CA ASN A 112 5.37 4.54 0.09
C ASN A 112 4.04 4.76 0.81
N GLY A 113 3.01 5.11 0.03
CA GLY A 113 1.66 5.34 0.52
C GLY A 113 0.94 4.07 0.98
N GLY A 114 -0.31 4.22 1.41
CA GLY A 114 -1.13 3.08 1.81
C GLY A 114 -2.09 3.34 2.96
N GLY A 115 -2.28 2.37 3.83
CA GLY A 115 -3.14 2.47 5.00
C GLY A 115 -2.41 2.16 6.30
N ASN A 116 -1.16 2.61 6.43
CA ASN A 116 -0.18 2.03 7.35
C ASN A 116 0.25 2.97 8.47
N LEU A 117 -0.27 4.21 8.53
CA LEU A 117 0.07 5.13 9.61
C LEU A 117 -0.73 4.84 10.87
N GLY A 118 -0.04 4.90 12.00
CA GLY A 118 -0.60 4.69 13.33
C GLY A 118 -0.67 3.22 13.74
N MET A 119 -1.73 2.85 14.49
CA MET A 119 -1.76 1.61 15.24
C MET A 119 -2.36 0.40 14.53
N LEU A 120 -2.87 0.54 13.33
CA LEU A 120 -3.35 -0.62 12.57
C LEU A 120 -2.18 -1.58 12.25
N TRP A 121 -1.01 -1.00 11.97
CA TRP A 121 0.25 -1.71 11.74
C TRP A 121 1.37 -1.10 12.58
N PRO A 122 1.42 -1.40 13.90
CA PRO A 122 2.28 -0.67 14.84
C PRO A 122 3.78 -0.80 14.55
N ASP A 123 4.22 -1.91 13.94
CA ASP A 123 5.63 -2.07 13.59
C ASP A 123 6.03 -1.21 12.39
N ILE A 124 5.10 -0.94 11.46
CA ILE A 124 5.32 0.00 10.35
C ILE A 124 5.44 1.43 10.90
N GLU A 125 4.53 1.82 11.79
CA GLU A 125 4.57 3.14 12.43
C GLU A 125 5.86 3.36 13.23
N LYS A 126 6.32 2.35 13.98
CA LYS A 126 7.62 2.40 14.67
C LYS A 126 8.78 2.59 13.69
N MET A 127 8.73 1.90 12.55
CA MET A 127 9.77 2.02 11.52
C MET A 127 9.74 3.42 10.90
N ASN A 128 8.57 4.00 10.62
CA ASN A 128 8.45 5.37 10.12
C ASN A 128 9.09 6.37 11.11
N ARG A 129 8.80 6.25 12.40
CA ARG A 129 9.46 7.07 13.43
C ARG A 129 10.98 6.93 13.40
N ARG A 130 11.50 5.71 13.30
CA ARG A 130 12.95 5.45 13.25
C ARG A 130 13.60 6.00 11.99
N ILE A 131 12.93 5.94 10.84
CA ILE A 131 13.39 6.55 9.59
C ILE A 131 13.51 8.06 9.77
N ILE A 132 12.49 8.70 10.33
CA ILE A 132 12.46 10.15 10.55
C ILE A 132 13.57 10.58 11.51
N GLU A 133 13.71 9.91 12.66
CA GLU A 133 14.75 10.19 13.66
C GLU A 133 16.16 9.96 13.13
N SER A 134 16.35 8.94 12.28
CA SER A 134 17.68 8.59 11.74
C SER A 134 18.13 9.50 10.59
N ASN A 135 17.23 10.34 10.06
CA ASN A 135 17.48 11.15 8.87
C ASN A 135 17.05 12.61 9.06
N PRO A 136 17.57 13.33 10.10
CA PRO A 136 17.08 14.65 10.50
C PRO A 136 17.34 15.75 9.47
N ASP A 137 18.32 15.56 8.55
CA ASP A 137 18.68 16.53 7.52
C ASP A 137 18.04 16.20 6.16
N SER A 138 17.18 15.18 6.10
CA SER A 138 16.48 14.77 4.88
C SER A 138 15.19 15.56 4.69
N THR A 139 14.78 15.75 3.44
CA THR A 139 13.38 16.05 3.14
C THR A 139 12.60 14.74 3.01
N ILE A 140 11.54 14.59 3.78
CA ILE A 140 10.76 13.34 3.86
C ILE A 140 9.33 13.60 3.45
N PHE A 141 8.84 12.85 2.46
CA PHE A 141 7.44 12.79 2.06
C PHE A 141 6.84 11.45 2.48
N ILE A 142 5.80 11.47 3.31
CA ILE A 142 4.94 10.30 3.50
C ILE A 142 3.82 10.41 2.46
N LEU A 143 3.90 9.58 1.42
CA LEU A 143 2.97 9.58 0.29
C LEU A 143 1.55 9.21 0.73
N PRO A 144 0.50 9.40 -0.09
CA PRO A 144 -0.89 9.34 0.33
C PRO A 144 -1.25 8.13 1.18
N ASN A 145 -1.63 8.38 2.44
CA ASN A 145 -1.80 7.36 3.47
C ASN A 145 -3.08 7.57 4.28
N SER A 146 -3.66 6.49 4.81
CA SER A 146 -4.66 6.56 5.87
C SER A 146 -3.99 6.41 7.24
N ILE A 147 -4.51 7.11 8.24
CA ILE A 147 -4.01 7.07 9.61
C ILE A 147 -5.09 6.56 10.56
N TYR A 148 -4.68 5.74 11.53
CA TYR A 148 -5.59 5.25 12.55
C TYR A 148 -4.89 5.09 13.89
N TYR A 149 -5.49 5.66 14.95
CA TYR A 149 -5.11 5.42 16.33
C TYR A 149 -6.33 5.02 17.14
N GLU A 150 -6.19 4.00 17.97
CA GLU A 150 -7.24 3.59 18.89
C GLU A 150 -7.46 4.65 19.98
N LYS A 151 -8.71 4.73 20.46
CA LYS A 151 -9.06 5.57 21.63
C LYS A 151 -8.71 4.90 22.96
N SER A 152 -7.76 3.97 22.96
CA SER A 152 -7.23 3.31 24.15
C SER A 152 -6.06 4.10 24.74
N LYS A 153 -5.69 3.80 26.00
CA LYS A 153 -4.48 4.39 26.61
C LYS A 153 -3.24 4.16 25.76
N GLN A 154 -3.08 2.94 25.24
CA GLN A 154 -1.95 2.61 24.36
C GLN A 154 -1.98 3.41 23.06
N GLY A 155 -3.17 3.58 22.44
CA GLY A 155 -3.31 4.38 21.22
C GLY A 155 -2.94 5.85 21.42
N ILE A 156 -3.32 6.42 22.56
CA ILE A 156 -2.95 7.79 22.93
C ILE A 156 -1.44 7.90 23.14
N GLU A 157 -0.81 6.97 23.85
CA GLU A 157 0.65 6.97 24.09
C GLU A 157 1.44 6.85 22.78
N GLU A 158 1.01 5.99 21.86
CA GLU A 158 1.67 5.84 20.55
C GLU A 158 1.45 7.06 19.64
N LEU A 159 0.27 7.68 19.69
CA LEU A 159 0.01 8.95 19.00
C LEU A 159 0.94 10.06 19.48
N GLU A 160 1.09 10.24 20.80
CA GLU A 160 1.97 11.26 21.34
C GLU A 160 3.44 11.04 20.96
N LYS A 161 3.92 9.78 20.90
CA LYS A 161 5.27 9.47 20.38
C LYS A 161 5.42 9.91 18.93
N SER A 162 4.44 9.61 18.08
CA SER A 162 4.48 10.01 16.66
C SER A 162 4.38 11.52 16.51
N LYS A 163 3.53 12.21 17.29
CA LYS A 163 3.43 13.67 17.28
C LYS A 163 4.77 14.36 17.62
N ILE A 164 5.46 13.89 18.65
CA ILE A 164 6.75 14.43 19.06
C ILE A 164 7.76 14.29 17.92
N ILE A 165 7.91 13.09 17.37
CA ILE A 165 8.91 12.79 16.34
C ILE A 165 8.59 13.51 15.03
N TYR A 166 7.35 13.43 14.56
CA TYR A 166 6.95 14.01 13.27
C TYR A 166 7.02 15.55 13.30
N ASN A 167 6.57 16.18 14.37
CA ASN A 167 6.62 17.63 14.52
C ASN A 167 8.03 18.20 14.85
N SER A 168 8.96 17.35 15.30
CA SER A 168 10.35 17.75 15.49
C SER A 168 11.16 17.79 14.20
N HIS A 169 10.67 17.13 13.13
CA HIS A 169 11.39 17.06 11.86
C HIS A 169 11.10 18.28 10.99
N LYS A 170 12.16 18.97 10.54
CA LYS A 170 12.05 20.28 9.85
C LYS A 170 11.38 20.23 8.49
N SER A 171 11.60 19.14 7.73
CA SER A 171 11.17 19.01 6.33
C SER A 171 10.39 17.69 6.15
N LEU A 172 9.32 17.52 6.94
CA LEU A 172 8.40 16.37 6.82
C LEU A 172 7.08 16.84 6.20
N TYR A 173 6.67 16.18 5.13
CA TYR A 173 5.42 16.40 4.40
C TYR A 173 4.56 15.15 4.45
N LEU A 174 3.30 15.29 4.87
CA LEU A 174 2.35 14.19 4.98
C LEU A 174 1.22 14.35 3.98
N TYR A 175 0.88 13.27 3.31
CA TYR A 175 -0.25 13.23 2.37
C TYR A 175 -1.28 12.23 2.88
N ALA A 176 -2.50 12.72 3.11
CA ALA A 176 -3.64 11.87 3.43
C ALA A 176 -4.37 11.47 2.16
N ARG A 177 -4.83 10.20 2.04
CA ARG A 177 -5.54 9.74 0.85
C ARG A 177 -7.06 9.87 0.93
N GLU A 178 -7.62 10.23 2.09
CA GLU A 178 -9.05 10.47 2.29
C GLU A 178 -9.29 11.52 3.39
N LYS A 179 -10.50 12.11 3.36
CA LYS A 179 -10.84 13.30 4.14
C LYS A 179 -10.71 13.10 5.64
N LEU A 180 -11.10 11.93 6.15
CA LEU A 180 -11.06 11.66 7.58
C LEU A 180 -9.61 11.64 8.11
N SER A 181 -8.70 10.96 7.40
CA SER A 181 -7.27 10.98 7.71
C SER A 181 -6.68 12.37 7.56
N TYR A 182 -7.09 13.13 6.53
CA TYR A 182 -6.63 14.49 6.33
C TYR A 182 -7.01 15.40 7.51
N ASP A 183 -8.26 15.38 7.94
CA ASP A 183 -8.72 16.24 9.04
C ASP A 183 -8.01 15.87 10.35
N PHE A 184 -7.82 14.57 10.60
CA PHE A 184 -7.09 14.11 11.77
C PHE A 184 -5.62 14.53 11.71
N MET A 185 -4.91 14.25 10.61
CA MET A 185 -3.50 14.64 10.45
C MET A 185 -3.32 16.15 10.55
N LYS A 186 -4.21 16.93 9.89
CA LYS A 186 -4.14 18.42 9.89
C LYS A 186 -4.36 19.01 11.27
N SER A 187 -5.05 18.30 12.17
CA SER A 187 -5.24 18.76 13.56
C SER A 187 -4.00 18.59 14.45
N ILE A 188 -3.01 17.79 14.01
CA ILE A 188 -1.85 17.41 14.83
C ILE A 188 -0.49 17.62 14.15
N TYR A 189 -0.44 17.81 12.83
CA TYR A 189 0.77 18.03 12.03
C TYR A 189 0.65 19.28 11.16
N GLU A 190 1.79 19.90 10.83
CA GLU A 190 1.80 21.18 10.11
C GLU A 190 1.64 21.01 8.60
N ASN A 191 2.51 20.22 7.97
CA ASN A 191 2.59 20.09 6.52
C ASN A 191 1.74 18.91 6.02
N VAL A 192 0.42 19.07 5.99
CA VAL A 192 -0.52 18.02 5.56
C VAL A 192 -1.29 18.46 4.35
N LYS A 193 -1.33 17.61 3.31
CA LYS A 193 -2.13 17.79 2.09
C LYS A 193 -3.02 16.57 1.84
N LEU A 194 -4.11 16.80 1.13
CA LEU A 194 -5.05 15.77 0.71
C LEU A 194 -4.79 15.43 -0.77
N VAL A 195 -4.45 14.17 -1.05
CA VAL A 195 -4.22 13.63 -2.39
C VAL A 195 -4.90 12.26 -2.44
N PRO A 196 -5.66 11.92 -3.50
CA PRO A 196 -6.34 10.61 -3.56
C PRO A 196 -5.34 9.46 -3.45
N ASP A 197 -5.87 8.24 -3.22
CA ASP A 197 -5.06 7.02 -3.29
C ASP A 197 -4.29 6.99 -4.62
N MET A 198 -2.99 6.69 -4.54
CA MET A 198 -2.09 6.74 -5.69
C MET A 198 -2.57 5.90 -6.88
N VAL A 199 -3.28 4.80 -6.62
CA VAL A 199 -3.81 3.93 -7.67
C VAL A 199 -4.82 4.65 -8.57
N LEU A 200 -5.49 5.70 -8.09
CA LEU A 200 -6.40 6.53 -8.92
C LEU A 200 -5.67 7.41 -9.96
N ASN A 201 -4.34 7.50 -9.91
CA ASN A 201 -3.54 8.09 -10.99
C ASN A 201 -3.45 7.18 -12.23
N LEU A 202 -3.65 5.87 -12.05
CA LEU A 202 -3.64 4.90 -13.15
C LEU A 202 -4.96 4.97 -13.93
N ASN A 203 -4.89 4.66 -15.23
CA ASN A 203 -6.07 4.40 -16.06
C ASN A 203 -5.84 3.10 -16.82
N GLU A 204 -6.56 2.07 -16.42
CA GLU A 204 -6.42 0.70 -16.92
C GLU A 204 -7.64 0.26 -17.77
N VAL A 205 -8.44 1.22 -18.24
CA VAL A 205 -9.51 0.94 -19.22
C VAL A 205 -8.89 0.62 -20.57
N LYS A 206 -9.25 -0.55 -21.12
CA LYS A 206 -8.87 -0.94 -22.48
C LYS A 206 -10.12 -0.92 -23.38
N GLU A 207 -10.12 -0.11 -24.43
CA GLU A 207 -11.28 0.08 -25.31
C GLU A 207 -11.66 -1.19 -26.11
N ASP A 208 -10.68 -1.98 -26.49
CA ASP A 208 -10.85 -3.20 -27.29
C ASP A 208 -11.12 -4.44 -26.43
N TYR A 209 -11.48 -4.24 -25.17
CA TYR A 209 -11.63 -5.39 -24.29
C TYR A 209 -12.91 -6.17 -24.54
N ILE A 210 -12.69 -7.43 -24.78
CA ILE A 210 -13.59 -8.53 -25.11
C ILE A 210 -14.78 -8.61 -24.13
N LYS A 211 -15.88 -9.13 -24.58
CA LYS A 211 -17.12 -9.41 -23.87
C LYS A 211 -16.89 -9.80 -22.40
N ARG A 212 -17.15 -8.85 -21.49
CA ARG A 212 -17.15 -9.07 -20.05
C ARG A 212 -18.17 -10.15 -19.68
N SER A 213 -17.84 -11.04 -18.75
CA SER A 213 -18.69 -12.17 -18.38
C SER A 213 -18.58 -12.50 -16.89
N GLY A 214 -19.72 -12.88 -16.30
CA GLY A 214 -19.78 -13.40 -14.95
C GLY A 214 -19.50 -12.38 -13.86
N CYS A 215 -19.50 -12.86 -12.62
CA CYS A 215 -19.23 -12.09 -11.42
C CYS A 215 -17.90 -12.50 -10.79
N LEU A 216 -17.09 -11.53 -10.38
CA LEU A 216 -15.87 -11.74 -9.59
C LEU A 216 -16.13 -11.33 -8.14
N ILE A 217 -16.00 -12.27 -7.22
CA ILE A 217 -16.23 -12.07 -5.78
C ILE A 217 -14.88 -11.87 -5.12
N CYS A 218 -14.61 -10.66 -4.64
CA CYS A 218 -13.37 -10.25 -4.02
C CYS A 218 -13.61 -9.77 -2.58
N LEU A 219 -13.95 -10.70 -1.69
CA LEU A 219 -14.27 -10.45 -0.30
C LEU A 219 -13.09 -10.78 0.62
N ARG A 220 -13.02 -10.08 1.74
CA ARG A 220 -11.97 -10.27 2.75
C ARG A 220 -12.14 -11.57 3.51
N SER A 221 -11.01 -12.20 3.82
CA SER A 221 -10.91 -13.35 4.73
C SER A 221 -10.02 -13.08 5.95
N ASP A 222 -9.48 -11.85 6.06
CA ASP A 222 -8.54 -11.43 7.09
C ASP A 222 -9.24 -10.79 8.31
N ILE A 223 -8.43 -10.30 9.27
CA ILE A 223 -8.90 -9.70 10.53
C ILE A 223 -9.75 -8.42 10.35
N GLU A 224 -9.69 -7.77 9.20
CA GLU A 224 -10.54 -6.62 8.88
C GLU A 224 -11.88 -7.02 8.24
N LYS A 225 -12.18 -8.33 8.13
CA LYS A 225 -13.47 -8.85 7.66
C LYS A 225 -14.58 -8.45 8.63
N THR A 226 -15.68 -7.92 8.09
CA THR A 226 -16.83 -7.48 8.88
C THR A 226 -18.11 -8.20 8.50
N LEU A 227 -18.18 -8.77 7.30
CA LEU A 227 -19.33 -9.56 6.87
C LEU A 227 -19.44 -10.83 7.71
N SER A 228 -20.63 -11.06 8.27
CA SER A 228 -20.99 -12.33 8.92
C SER A 228 -21.12 -13.45 7.88
N ILE A 229 -21.14 -14.69 8.37
CA ILE A 229 -21.35 -15.87 7.50
C ILE A 229 -22.75 -15.81 6.83
N GLU A 230 -23.73 -15.28 7.55
CA GLU A 230 -25.11 -15.11 7.06
C GLU A 230 -25.17 -14.10 5.93
N GLU A 231 -24.54 -12.93 6.12
CA GLU A 231 -24.45 -11.89 5.08
C GLU A 231 -23.70 -12.39 3.84
N GLU A 232 -22.62 -13.16 3.98
CA GLU A 232 -21.94 -13.78 2.84
C GLU A 232 -22.82 -14.75 2.09
N LYS A 233 -23.60 -15.59 2.80
CA LYS A 233 -24.56 -16.51 2.15
C LYS A 233 -25.63 -15.75 1.39
N GLU A 234 -26.09 -14.62 1.93
CA GLU A 234 -27.06 -13.75 1.28
C GLU A 234 -26.49 -13.14 0.00
N VAL A 235 -25.26 -12.59 0.05
CA VAL A 235 -24.55 -12.09 -1.15
C VAL A 235 -24.41 -13.18 -2.21
N LEU A 236 -24.00 -14.40 -1.82
CA LEU A 236 -23.88 -15.53 -2.73
C LEU A 236 -25.22 -15.97 -3.31
N HIS A 237 -26.30 -15.90 -2.52
CA HIS A 237 -27.66 -16.17 -3.02
C HIS A 237 -28.05 -15.19 -4.13
N TYR A 238 -27.84 -13.89 -3.95
CA TYR A 238 -28.12 -12.88 -4.98
C TYR A 238 -27.25 -13.08 -6.23
N ILE A 239 -25.95 -13.37 -6.07
CA ILE A 239 -25.05 -13.61 -7.19
C ILE A 239 -25.51 -14.84 -7.98
N ASN A 240 -25.86 -15.94 -7.30
CA ASN A 240 -26.39 -17.15 -7.96
C ASN A 240 -27.70 -16.87 -8.71
N LYS A 241 -28.58 -16.05 -8.16
CA LYS A 241 -29.83 -15.68 -8.81
C LYS A 241 -29.61 -14.93 -10.13
N VAL A 242 -28.57 -14.09 -10.21
CA VAL A 242 -28.28 -13.26 -11.38
C VAL A 242 -27.37 -13.95 -12.39
N PHE A 243 -26.33 -14.62 -11.93
CA PHE A 243 -25.26 -15.18 -12.77
C PHE A 243 -25.28 -16.71 -12.87
N GLY A 244 -26.14 -17.40 -12.08
CA GLY A 244 -26.07 -18.85 -11.94
C GLY A 244 -24.70 -19.29 -11.42
N ALA A 245 -24.11 -20.28 -12.06
CA ALA A 245 -22.75 -20.75 -11.73
C ALA A 245 -21.62 -19.91 -12.38
N ASN A 246 -21.94 -18.81 -13.08
CA ASN A 246 -20.95 -17.98 -13.77
C ASN A 246 -20.37 -16.92 -12.83
N PHE A 247 -19.70 -17.35 -11.77
CA PHE A 247 -18.93 -16.48 -10.88
C PHE A 247 -17.62 -17.15 -10.47
N LYS A 248 -16.66 -16.35 -10.03
CA LYS A 248 -15.36 -16.78 -9.53
C LYS A 248 -15.00 -16.00 -8.26
N TYR A 249 -14.25 -16.66 -7.38
CA TYR A 249 -13.61 -16.00 -6.26
C TYR A 249 -12.26 -15.42 -6.68
N SER A 250 -11.93 -14.27 -6.16
CA SER A 250 -10.64 -13.61 -6.31
C SER A 250 -10.28 -12.88 -5.02
N ASP A 251 -9.03 -12.49 -4.92
CA ASP A 251 -8.55 -11.63 -3.86
C ASP A 251 -7.51 -10.65 -4.42
N THR A 252 -7.37 -9.49 -3.79
CA THR A 252 -6.24 -8.58 -4.02
C THR A 252 -4.98 -9.00 -3.27
N VAL A 253 -5.07 -10.03 -2.43
CA VAL A 253 -3.95 -10.67 -1.75
C VAL A 253 -3.69 -12.03 -2.39
N LEU A 254 -2.47 -12.26 -2.87
CA LEU A 254 -2.04 -13.53 -3.45
C LEU A 254 -1.69 -14.55 -2.37
N GLU A 255 -1.56 -15.81 -2.74
CA GLU A 255 -1.12 -16.89 -1.84
C GLU A 255 0.40 -16.88 -1.56
N HIS A 256 1.15 -16.07 -2.30
CA HIS A 256 2.62 -15.99 -2.20
C HIS A 256 3.08 -14.53 -2.30
N ASP A 257 4.22 -14.26 -1.67
CA ASP A 257 4.89 -12.97 -1.77
C ASP A 257 5.40 -12.76 -3.20
N ILE A 258 5.35 -11.51 -3.67
CA ILE A 258 5.86 -11.11 -4.99
C ILE A 258 7.02 -10.12 -4.84
N SER A 259 8.02 -10.29 -5.67
CA SER A 259 9.15 -9.37 -5.73
C SER A 259 8.82 -8.08 -6.49
N THR A 260 9.66 -7.07 -6.33
CA THR A 260 9.55 -5.81 -7.09
C THR A 260 9.62 -6.02 -8.61
N LYS A 261 10.30 -7.08 -9.08
CA LYS A 261 10.42 -7.42 -10.51
C LYS A 261 9.14 -8.03 -11.08
N GLU A 262 8.40 -8.75 -10.26
CA GLU A 262 7.13 -9.42 -10.64
C GLU A 262 5.94 -8.47 -10.52
N ARG A 263 6.07 -7.36 -9.78
CA ARG A 263 5.02 -6.38 -9.48
C ARG A 263 4.13 -6.07 -10.68
N LYS A 264 4.73 -5.56 -11.76
CA LYS A 264 3.97 -5.17 -12.95
C LYS A 264 3.22 -6.34 -13.57
N THR A 265 3.87 -7.49 -13.71
CA THR A 265 3.27 -8.69 -14.31
C THR A 265 2.06 -9.18 -13.52
N GLU A 266 2.16 -9.22 -12.18
CA GLU A 266 1.05 -9.67 -11.34
C GLU A 266 -0.09 -8.63 -11.28
N LEU A 267 0.23 -7.33 -11.33
CA LEU A 267 -0.77 -6.28 -11.46
C LEU A 267 -1.49 -6.35 -12.81
N ASP A 268 -0.79 -6.54 -13.93
CA ASP A 268 -1.39 -6.67 -15.25
C ASP A 268 -2.38 -7.85 -15.29
N LYS A 269 -2.00 -9.01 -14.74
CA LYS A 269 -2.88 -10.19 -14.62
C LYS A 269 -4.14 -9.86 -13.79
N LYS A 270 -3.98 -9.17 -12.65
CA LYS A 270 -5.11 -8.81 -11.80
C LYS A 270 -6.03 -7.80 -12.49
N PHE A 271 -5.49 -6.80 -13.15
CA PHE A 271 -6.29 -5.85 -13.92
C PHE A 271 -7.02 -6.52 -15.09
N ASP A 272 -6.39 -7.49 -15.77
CA ASP A 272 -7.05 -8.29 -16.82
C ASP A 272 -8.17 -9.16 -16.24
N GLU A 273 -7.98 -9.75 -15.06
CA GLU A 273 -9.02 -10.48 -14.36
C GLU A 273 -10.24 -9.58 -14.06
N PHE A 274 -10.00 -8.37 -13.54
CA PHE A 274 -11.06 -7.39 -13.26
C PHE A 274 -11.75 -6.92 -14.54
N ARG A 275 -11.00 -6.63 -15.59
CA ARG A 275 -11.55 -6.26 -16.90
C ARG A 275 -12.43 -7.34 -17.52
N SER A 276 -12.12 -8.60 -17.27
CA SER A 276 -12.90 -9.73 -17.82
C SER A 276 -14.26 -9.93 -17.17
N ALA A 277 -14.44 -9.44 -15.94
CA ALA A 277 -15.68 -9.58 -15.19
C ALA A 277 -16.75 -8.58 -15.65
N GLN A 278 -18.02 -9.00 -15.60
CA GLN A 278 -19.16 -8.14 -15.85
C GLN A 278 -19.56 -7.36 -14.60
N LEU A 279 -19.34 -7.96 -13.43
CA LEU A 279 -19.56 -7.36 -12.12
C LEU A 279 -18.48 -7.78 -11.14
N ILE A 280 -18.02 -6.85 -10.33
CA ILE A 280 -17.19 -7.10 -9.14
C ILE A 280 -18.08 -6.92 -7.90
N VAL A 281 -17.95 -7.82 -6.92
CA VAL A 281 -18.52 -7.66 -5.58
C VAL A 281 -17.38 -7.68 -4.58
N THR A 282 -17.20 -6.60 -3.81
CA THR A 282 -16.04 -6.45 -2.95
C THR A 282 -16.32 -5.63 -1.69
N ASP A 283 -15.64 -5.98 -0.59
CA ASP A 283 -15.49 -5.18 0.62
C ASP A 283 -14.04 -4.69 0.80
N ARG A 284 -13.17 -4.94 -0.21
CA ARG A 284 -11.77 -4.51 -0.22
C ARG A 284 -11.62 -3.15 -0.88
N LEU A 285 -10.85 -2.25 -0.24
CA LEU A 285 -10.55 -0.93 -0.78
C LEU A 285 -9.92 -1.02 -2.18
N HIS A 286 -8.87 -1.81 -2.35
CA HIS A 286 -8.25 -1.96 -3.67
C HIS A 286 -9.06 -2.82 -4.64
N GLY A 287 -9.97 -3.67 -4.17
CA GLY A 287 -10.97 -4.30 -5.02
C GLY A 287 -11.88 -3.25 -5.68
N MET A 288 -12.36 -2.28 -4.91
CA MET A 288 -13.14 -1.15 -5.40
C MET A 288 -12.33 -0.27 -6.37
N ILE A 289 -11.09 0.10 -5.99
CA ILE A 289 -10.26 0.98 -6.84
C ILE A 289 -9.87 0.28 -8.15
N PHE A 290 -9.53 -1.01 -8.13
CA PHE A 290 -9.22 -1.78 -9.34
C PHE A 290 -10.44 -1.87 -10.27
N ALA A 291 -11.64 -2.07 -9.72
CA ALA A 291 -12.85 -2.00 -10.51
C ALA A 291 -13.05 -0.62 -11.16
N ALA A 292 -12.78 0.47 -10.40
CA ALA A 292 -12.89 1.83 -10.92
C ALA A 292 -11.92 2.07 -12.08
N ILE A 293 -10.62 1.83 -11.90
CA ILE A 293 -9.60 2.13 -12.92
C ILE A 293 -9.67 1.22 -14.15
N THR A 294 -10.31 0.06 -14.04
CA THR A 294 -10.54 -0.87 -15.16
C THR A 294 -11.89 -0.68 -15.84
N GLY A 295 -12.71 0.27 -15.37
CA GLY A 295 -14.05 0.53 -15.89
C GLY A 295 -15.01 -0.66 -15.70
N THR A 296 -14.86 -1.45 -14.64
CA THR A 296 -15.68 -2.62 -14.35
C THR A 296 -16.78 -2.28 -13.36
N ASN A 297 -18.02 -2.71 -13.64
CA ASN A 297 -19.13 -2.53 -12.69
C ASN A 297 -18.76 -3.13 -11.33
N CYS A 298 -19.08 -2.41 -10.25
CA CYS A 298 -18.73 -2.86 -8.91
C CYS A 298 -19.83 -2.55 -7.89
N ILE A 299 -20.19 -3.54 -7.10
CA ILE A 299 -20.91 -3.39 -5.85
C ILE A 299 -19.88 -3.46 -4.72
N VAL A 300 -19.80 -2.40 -3.94
CA VAL A 300 -18.94 -2.27 -2.78
C VAL A 300 -19.81 -2.47 -1.54
N LEU A 301 -19.47 -3.50 -0.76
CA LEU A 301 -20.14 -3.79 0.50
C LEU A 301 -19.49 -2.99 1.64
N ASP A 302 -20.30 -2.51 2.58
CA ASP A 302 -19.76 -1.78 3.74
C ASP A 302 -18.90 -2.72 4.59
N SER A 303 -17.65 -2.38 4.75
CA SER A 303 -16.69 -3.09 5.60
C SER A 303 -16.54 -2.46 6.98
N ARG A 304 -17.44 -1.52 7.36
CA ARG A 304 -17.29 -0.69 8.57
C ARG A 304 -15.92 0.00 8.67
N SER A 305 -15.12 -0.08 7.61
CA SER A 305 -13.82 0.58 7.53
C SER A 305 -13.99 2.03 7.08
N PRO A 306 -13.69 3.02 7.93
CA PRO A 306 -13.77 4.44 7.52
C PRO A 306 -12.93 4.74 6.27
N LYS A 307 -11.83 3.99 6.07
CA LYS A 307 -10.94 4.12 4.90
C LYS A 307 -11.66 3.82 3.58
N LEU A 308 -12.44 2.72 3.55
CA LEU A 308 -13.15 2.31 2.35
C LEU A 308 -14.16 3.38 1.93
N LYS A 309 -15.01 3.81 2.87
CA LYS A 309 -16.01 4.86 2.64
C LYS A 309 -15.38 6.21 2.30
N GLY A 310 -14.26 6.55 2.95
CA GLY A 310 -13.50 7.77 2.66
C GLY A 310 -12.87 7.78 1.26
N CYS A 311 -12.28 6.68 0.83
CA CYS A 311 -11.74 6.55 -0.53
C CYS A 311 -12.84 6.45 -1.60
N PHE A 312 -13.99 5.84 -1.28
CA PHE A 312 -15.15 5.82 -2.18
C PHE A 312 -15.62 7.23 -2.56
N GLN A 313 -15.53 8.21 -1.66
CA GLN A 313 -15.94 9.59 -1.95
C GLN A 313 -15.24 10.19 -3.18
N TRP A 314 -14.02 9.78 -3.49
CA TRP A 314 -13.30 10.22 -4.69
C TRP A 314 -13.90 9.74 -6.00
N ILE A 315 -14.61 8.63 -5.96
CA ILE A 315 -15.16 7.92 -7.12
C ILE A 315 -16.67 7.69 -7.05
N SER A 316 -17.34 8.34 -6.10
CA SER A 316 -18.80 8.20 -5.88
C SER A 316 -19.66 8.69 -7.04
N ASP A 317 -19.10 9.54 -7.91
CA ASP A 317 -19.71 10.03 -9.14
C ASP A 317 -19.63 9.04 -10.31
N LEU A 318 -18.82 7.97 -10.19
CA LEU A 318 -18.73 6.93 -11.19
C LEU A 318 -20.01 6.07 -11.17
N GLY A 319 -20.84 6.20 -12.20
CA GLY A 319 -22.12 5.51 -12.29
C GLY A 319 -22.05 3.98 -12.26
N TYR A 320 -20.88 3.41 -12.36
CA TYR A 320 -20.62 1.97 -12.36
C TYR A 320 -19.99 1.43 -11.06
N ILE A 321 -19.77 2.27 -10.06
CA ILE A 321 -19.34 1.89 -8.71
C ILE A 321 -20.49 2.23 -7.74
N ARG A 322 -21.01 1.22 -7.06
CA ARG A 322 -22.12 1.36 -6.10
C ARG A 322 -21.69 0.88 -4.74
N PHE A 323 -21.78 1.78 -3.77
CA PHE A 323 -21.59 1.46 -2.37
C PHE A 323 -22.95 1.15 -1.74
N ILE A 324 -23.10 -0.01 -1.12
CA ILE A 324 -24.33 -0.41 -0.45
C ILE A 324 -24.08 -0.64 1.03
N ASP A 325 -24.89 0.02 1.85
CA ASP A 325 -24.89 -0.14 3.32
C ASP A 325 -25.87 -1.26 3.77
N ASP A 326 -26.81 -1.66 2.88
CA ASP A 326 -27.84 -2.66 3.14
C ASP A 326 -27.92 -3.64 1.96
N LEU A 327 -27.79 -4.92 2.25
CA LEU A 327 -27.84 -6.00 1.27
C LEU A 327 -29.17 -6.10 0.52
N SER A 328 -30.27 -5.59 1.09
CA SER A 328 -31.57 -5.54 0.42
C SER A 328 -31.54 -4.72 -0.90
N ALA A 329 -30.58 -3.78 -1.04
CA ALA A 329 -30.36 -3.02 -2.26
C ALA A 329 -29.60 -3.80 -3.35
N PHE A 330 -28.98 -4.92 -3.03
CA PHE A 330 -28.03 -5.64 -3.89
C PHE A 330 -28.63 -5.98 -5.27
N GLU A 331 -29.80 -6.59 -5.28
CA GLU A 331 -30.43 -7.02 -6.55
C GLU A 331 -30.79 -5.84 -7.44
N THR A 332 -31.27 -4.76 -6.85
CA THR A 332 -31.65 -3.53 -7.59
C THR A 332 -30.41 -2.87 -8.18
N GLU A 333 -29.36 -2.66 -7.39
CA GLU A 333 -28.12 -2.05 -7.86
C GLU A 333 -27.42 -2.94 -8.90
N CYS A 334 -27.45 -4.25 -8.73
CA CYS A 334 -26.93 -5.20 -9.70
C CYS A 334 -27.61 -5.06 -11.06
N ARG A 335 -28.95 -4.98 -11.11
CA ARG A 335 -29.70 -4.78 -12.36
C ARG A 335 -29.36 -3.45 -13.03
N ILE A 336 -29.23 -2.37 -12.25
CA ILE A 336 -28.85 -1.06 -12.78
C ILE A 336 -27.45 -1.14 -13.41
N LEU A 337 -26.47 -1.70 -12.69
CA LEU A 337 -25.10 -1.83 -13.18
C LEU A 337 -25.00 -2.68 -14.44
N LEU A 338 -25.72 -3.80 -14.50
CA LEU A 338 -25.71 -4.71 -15.66
C LEU A 338 -26.36 -4.12 -16.91
N SER A 339 -27.17 -3.06 -16.77
CA SER A 339 -27.71 -2.29 -17.90
C SER A 339 -26.66 -1.35 -18.53
N ASN A 340 -25.58 -1.04 -17.83
CA ASN A 340 -24.48 -0.20 -18.32
C ASN A 340 -23.68 -0.93 -19.39
N LYS A 341 -23.57 -0.36 -20.59
CA LYS A 341 -22.87 -1.02 -21.70
C LYS A 341 -21.37 -0.70 -21.79
N LYS A 342 -20.98 0.51 -21.45
CA LYS A 342 -19.58 0.96 -21.48
C LYS A 342 -19.33 1.93 -20.33
N ASN A 343 -18.35 1.63 -19.53
CA ASN A 343 -17.88 2.49 -18.47
C ASN A 343 -16.55 3.14 -18.89
N LYS A 344 -16.35 4.36 -18.49
CA LYS A 344 -15.09 5.09 -18.69
C LYS A 344 -14.57 5.51 -17.32
N PHE A 345 -13.29 5.33 -17.13
CA PHE A 345 -12.58 5.94 -16.00
C PHE A 345 -11.83 7.15 -16.56
N ASP A 346 -12.13 8.32 -16.03
CA ASP A 346 -11.42 9.54 -16.34
C ASP A 346 -10.69 10.00 -15.07
N ASN A 347 -9.37 9.85 -15.06
CA ASN A 347 -8.53 10.28 -13.95
C ASN A 347 -8.16 11.77 -14.00
N SER A 348 -8.59 12.52 -15.03
CA SER A 348 -8.29 13.95 -15.19
C SER A 348 -8.81 14.79 -14.02
N LYS A 349 -9.92 14.39 -13.39
CA LYS A 349 -10.46 15.05 -12.20
C LYS A 349 -9.50 15.04 -11.00
N PHE A 350 -8.56 14.12 -10.97
CA PHE A 350 -7.53 14.00 -9.91
C PHE A 350 -6.24 14.73 -10.24
N THR A 351 -6.04 15.17 -11.49
CA THR A 351 -4.81 15.79 -12.00
C THR A 351 -4.32 16.91 -11.07
N LYS A 352 -5.20 17.80 -10.63
CA LYS A 352 -4.82 18.91 -9.74
C LYS A 352 -4.17 18.46 -8.43
N TYR A 353 -4.55 17.29 -7.90
CA TYR A 353 -4.01 16.75 -6.66
C TYR A 353 -2.66 16.10 -6.89
N PHE A 354 -2.55 15.27 -7.94
CA PHE A 354 -1.29 14.62 -8.29
C PHE A 354 -0.26 15.63 -8.80
N ASP A 355 -0.67 16.65 -9.56
CA ASP A 355 0.22 17.74 -9.99
C ASP A 355 0.71 18.58 -8.81
N SER A 356 -0.11 18.79 -7.78
CA SER A 356 0.35 19.41 -6.54
C SER A 356 1.44 18.58 -5.87
N LEU A 357 1.26 17.25 -5.76
CA LEU A 357 2.26 16.35 -5.19
C LEU A 357 3.55 16.34 -6.03
N LYS A 358 3.43 16.21 -7.36
CA LYS A 358 4.56 16.29 -8.30
C LYS A 358 5.34 17.61 -8.13
N LYS A 359 4.61 18.74 -8.03
CA LYS A 359 5.22 20.06 -7.83
C LYS A 359 5.98 20.14 -6.52
N ASP A 360 5.42 19.62 -5.42
CA ASP A 360 6.08 19.63 -4.12
C ASP A 360 7.38 18.80 -4.19
N ILE A 361 7.34 17.60 -4.78
CA ILE A 361 8.53 16.76 -4.96
C ILE A 361 9.58 17.46 -5.82
N LEU A 362 9.17 18.09 -6.95
CA LEU A 362 10.07 18.81 -7.85
C LEU A 362 10.68 20.05 -7.22
N GLN A 363 9.98 20.73 -6.33
CA GLN A 363 10.50 21.88 -5.60
C GLN A 363 11.66 21.45 -4.70
N GLU A 364 11.44 20.46 -3.85
CA GLU A 364 12.46 19.90 -2.97
C GLU A 364 13.61 19.19 -3.72
N PHE A 365 13.32 18.68 -4.93
CA PHE A 365 14.33 18.07 -5.80
C PHE A 365 15.23 19.12 -6.47
N LYS A 366 14.76 20.36 -6.68
CA LYS A 366 15.54 21.44 -7.30
C LYS A 366 16.39 22.22 -6.32
N ASP A 367 15.93 22.35 -5.10
CA ASP A 367 16.65 23.00 -4.00
C ASP A 367 17.79 22.11 -3.48
#